data_d51caf4275f1d716dcecfc425afc99c6
#
_entry.id   d51caf4275f1d716dcecfc425afc99c6
#
_cell.length_a   1.000
_cell.length_b   1.000
_cell.length_c   1.000
_cell.angle_alpha   90.00
_cell.angle_beta   90.00
_cell.angle_gamma   90.00
#
_symmetry.space_group_name_H-M   'P 1'
#
loop_
_entity.id
_entity.type
_entity.pdbx_description
1 polymer ?
#
loop_
_entity_poly.entity_id
_entity_poly.type
_entity_poly.pdbx_seq_one_letter_code
_entity_poly.pdbx_strand_id
1 'polypeptide(L)'
;MAKVNENYAKLPGSYLFAEIARRTAEYSAAHPDANLIKMGIGDVTRPLAPAVIDAMHAAVNDMASIEAFHGYGPEQGYDFLRKAIADNDFRSRGVEVDEDEIFVSDGAKSDSGNIQEIFGTENKVAVCDPVYPVYVDTNVMAGRTGDYNKKNENFDGVIYMPCLESNGFLPELPVETPDLIYLCFPNNPSGAAITKDKLQEWVDYANENGSVIIYDAAYEAYITEENVPHSIYECEGARTCAIELRSFSKNAGFTGVRLGFTVVPKDLVREGVALHDLWARRHGTKFNGAPYIIQRAGEAVYSEEGKAQLKEQVAYYMKNAS
;
A
#
# COMPACT_ATOMS: atom_id res chain seq x y z
N MET A 1 -36.58 3.48 9.06
CA MET A 1 -35.46 4.01 9.87
C MET A 1 -34.18 3.43 9.30
N ALA A 2 -33.16 4.25 8.99
CA ALA A 2 -31.88 3.75 8.49
C ALA A 2 -31.18 2.91 9.58
N LYS A 3 -30.50 1.85 9.18
CA LYS A 3 -29.67 1.04 10.08
C LYS A 3 -28.20 1.37 9.84
N VAL A 4 -27.40 1.36 10.89
CA VAL A 4 -25.96 1.54 10.81
C VAL A 4 -25.28 0.20 10.48
N ASN A 5 -24.06 0.24 9.94
CA ASN A 5 -23.23 -0.94 9.82
C ASN A 5 -22.65 -1.29 11.20
N GLU A 6 -23.20 -2.33 11.82
CA GLU A 6 -22.83 -2.73 13.19
C GLU A 6 -21.38 -3.20 13.34
N ASN A 7 -20.71 -3.56 12.23
CA ASN A 7 -19.31 -3.95 12.25
C ASN A 7 -18.37 -2.83 12.71
N TYR A 8 -18.74 -1.56 12.44
CA TYR A 8 -17.97 -0.41 12.94
C TYR A 8 -17.94 -0.33 14.48
N ALA A 9 -18.96 -0.84 15.15
CA ALA A 9 -19.01 -0.89 16.61
C ALA A 9 -18.07 -1.96 17.22
N LYS A 10 -17.54 -2.89 16.41
CA LYS A 10 -16.57 -3.90 16.83
C LYS A 10 -15.15 -3.33 16.94
N LEU A 11 -14.86 -2.22 16.27
CA LEU A 11 -13.55 -1.59 16.35
C LEU A 11 -13.30 -1.02 17.74
N PRO A 12 -12.11 -1.23 18.34
CA PRO A 12 -11.77 -0.63 19.62
C PRO A 12 -11.67 0.91 19.47
N GLY A 13 -12.40 1.63 20.29
CA GLY A 13 -12.41 3.05 20.57
C GLY A 13 -12.05 4.01 19.42
N SER A 14 -10.79 4.40 19.31
CA SER A 14 -10.29 5.28 18.25
C SER A 14 -9.18 4.58 17.47
N TYR A 15 -9.03 4.99 16.20
CA TYR A 15 -7.90 4.54 15.37
C TYR A 15 -6.56 4.80 16.07
N LEU A 16 -5.64 3.85 16.04
CA LEU A 16 -4.38 3.84 16.80
C LEU A 16 -3.64 5.20 16.78
N PHE A 17 -3.49 5.80 15.60
CA PHE A 17 -2.76 7.07 15.48
C PHE A 17 -3.49 8.27 16.08
N ALA A 18 -4.82 8.26 16.11
CA ALA A 18 -5.62 9.28 16.78
C ALA A 18 -5.45 9.17 18.31
N GLU A 19 -5.41 7.95 18.84
CA GLU A 19 -5.16 7.71 20.27
C GLU A 19 -3.74 8.11 20.68
N ILE A 20 -2.73 7.80 19.86
CA ILE A 20 -1.34 8.26 20.08
C ILE A 20 -1.27 9.79 20.10
N ALA A 21 -1.93 10.47 19.16
CA ALA A 21 -1.96 11.93 19.10
C ALA A 21 -2.61 12.53 20.34
N ARG A 22 -3.75 11.96 20.80
CA ARG A 22 -4.43 12.38 22.03
C ARG A 22 -3.54 12.23 23.27
N ARG A 23 -2.93 11.05 23.48
CA ARG A 23 -2.01 10.81 24.61
C ARG A 23 -0.79 11.73 24.55
N THR A 24 -0.25 11.96 23.38
CA THR A 24 0.88 12.89 23.18
C THR A 24 0.50 14.31 23.59
N ALA A 25 -0.69 14.79 23.19
CA ALA A 25 -1.18 16.12 23.56
C ALA A 25 -1.41 16.24 25.08
N GLU A 26 -2.01 15.23 25.71
CA GLU A 26 -2.22 15.18 27.15
C GLU A 26 -0.90 15.21 27.92
N TYR A 27 0.07 14.38 27.50
CA TYR A 27 1.40 14.36 28.12
C TYR A 27 2.13 15.71 27.99
N SER A 28 2.12 16.30 26.79
CA SER A 28 2.73 17.61 26.56
C SER A 28 2.10 18.72 27.38
N ALA A 29 0.77 18.68 27.57
CA ALA A 29 0.09 19.66 28.42
C ALA A 29 0.43 19.50 29.91
N ALA A 30 0.62 18.25 30.37
CA ALA A 30 1.01 17.96 31.76
C ALA A 30 2.50 18.21 32.03
N HIS A 31 3.34 18.21 30.98
CA HIS A 31 4.80 18.35 31.10
C HIS A 31 5.33 19.38 30.08
N PRO A 32 5.02 20.68 30.25
CA PRO A 32 5.35 21.72 29.24
C PRO A 32 6.85 21.89 28.98
N ASP A 33 7.70 21.52 29.93
CA ASP A 33 9.17 21.60 29.77
C ASP A 33 9.80 20.31 29.23
N ALA A 34 9.01 19.28 28.92
CA ALA A 34 9.54 18.03 28.40
C ALA A 34 9.89 18.15 26.91
N ASN A 35 11.12 17.77 26.57
CA ASN A 35 11.51 17.61 25.16
C ASN A 35 11.02 16.24 24.65
N LEU A 36 9.85 16.22 24.03
CA LEU A 36 9.21 15.00 23.56
C LEU A 36 9.76 14.54 22.21
N ILE A 37 10.42 13.39 22.19
CA ILE A 37 10.86 12.74 20.94
C ILE A 37 9.74 11.83 20.44
N LYS A 38 9.14 12.19 19.30
CA LYS A 38 8.02 11.43 18.70
C LYS A 38 8.58 10.33 17.79
N MET A 39 8.43 9.07 18.20
CA MET A 39 8.89 7.89 17.46
C MET A 39 7.72 7.00 16.99
N GLY A 40 6.47 7.45 17.13
CA GLY A 40 5.28 6.61 16.89
C GLY A 40 4.76 6.61 15.44
N ILE A 41 5.20 7.53 14.59
CA ILE A 41 4.78 7.62 13.18
C ILE A 41 6.03 7.80 12.32
N GLY A 42 6.25 6.81 11.44
CA GLY A 42 7.30 6.92 10.42
C GLY A 42 6.85 7.85 9.28
N ASP A 43 7.08 9.15 9.43
CA ASP A 43 6.87 10.11 8.35
C ASP A 43 8.19 10.50 7.71
N VAL A 44 8.14 10.93 6.44
CA VAL A 44 9.28 11.53 5.75
C VAL A 44 9.54 12.93 6.30
N THR A 45 10.81 13.28 6.42
CA THR A 45 11.26 14.56 7.04
C THR A 45 11.96 15.49 6.05
N ARG A 46 12.21 15.02 4.84
CA ARG A 46 12.83 15.81 3.78
C ARG A 46 11.75 16.47 2.91
N PRO A 47 12.02 17.68 2.38
CA PRO A 47 11.13 18.31 1.41
C PRO A 47 11.02 17.47 0.14
N LEU A 48 10.00 17.74 -0.67
CA LEU A 48 9.87 17.16 -2.01
C LEU A 48 11.10 17.49 -2.87
N ALA A 49 11.43 16.56 -3.76
CA ALA A 49 12.54 16.76 -4.71
C ALA A 49 12.28 17.98 -5.61
N PRO A 50 13.31 18.79 -5.95
CA PRO A 50 13.14 19.96 -6.84
C PRO A 50 12.44 19.63 -8.16
N ALA A 51 12.82 18.55 -8.84
CA ALA A 51 12.18 18.12 -10.09
C ALA A 51 10.66 17.89 -9.93
N VAL A 52 10.24 17.36 -8.79
CA VAL A 52 8.81 17.16 -8.44
C VAL A 52 8.09 18.51 -8.27
N ILE A 53 8.71 19.46 -7.57
CA ILE A 53 8.17 20.80 -7.35
C ILE A 53 8.04 21.55 -8.68
N ASP A 54 9.05 21.49 -9.55
CA ASP A 54 9.04 22.14 -10.86
C ASP A 54 7.93 21.57 -11.75
N ALA A 55 7.75 20.26 -11.75
CA ALA A 55 6.65 19.61 -12.46
C ALA A 55 5.26 20.01 -11.94
N MET A 56 5.10 20.17 -10.60
CA MET A 56 3.86 20.69 -10.03
C MET A 56 3.58 22.11 -10.47
N HIS A 57 4.60 23.00 -10.47
CA HIS A 57 4.44 24.37 -10.93
C HIS A 57 4.08 24.43 -12.42
N ALA A 58 4.72 23.63 -13.27
CA ALA A 58 4.37 23.53 -14.69
C ALA A 58 2.91 23.08 -14.87
N ALA A 59 2.50 22.03 -14.17
CA ALA A 59 1.13 21.53 -14.25
C ALA A 59 0.07 22.50 -13.71
N VAL A 60 0.40 23.33 -12.72
CA VAL A 60 -0.47 24.43 -12.26
C VAL A 60 -0.62 25.48 -13.36
N ASN A 61 0.45 25.82 -14.07
CA ASN A 61 0.41 26.77 -15.20
C ASN A 61 -0.44 26.24 -16.37
N ASP A 62 -0.41 24.93 -16.65
CA ASP A 62 -1.27 24.29 -17.65
C ASP A 62 -2.76 24.57 -17.35
N MET A 63 -3.14 24.55 -16.07
CA MET A 63 -4.53 24.80 -15.67
C MET A 63 -5.01 26.25 -15.90
N ALA A 64 -4.09 27.17 -16.20
CA ALA A 64 -4.40 28.58 -16.40
C ALA A 64 -4.81 28.94 -17.84
N SER A 65 -4.65 28.05 -18.82
CA SER A 65 -5.00 28.28 -20.22
C SER A 65 -6.08 27.32 -20.71
N ILE A 66 -6.91 27.77 -21.66
CA ILE A 66 -7.96 26.93 -22.26
C ILE A 66 -7.34 25.76 -23.06
N GLU A 67 -6.20 25.99 -23.68
CA GLU A 67 -5.52 25.02 -24.54
C GLU A 67 -4.91 23.85 -23.76
N ALA A 68 -4.50 24.12 -22.49
CA ALA A 68 -3.81 23.14 -21.64
C ALA A 68 -4.62 22.76 -20.40
N PHE A 69 -5.84 23.27 -20.23
CA PHE A 69 -6.70 22.94 -19.11
C PHE A 69 -7.09 21.46 -19.10
N HIS A 70 -6.98 20.84 -17.92
CA HIS A 70 -7.40 19.47 -17.67
C HIS A 70 -8.63 19.45 -16.75
N GLY A 71 -9.77 18.98 -17.27
CA GLY A 71 -10.97 18.68 -16.48
C GLY A 71 -10.88 17.30 -15.82
N TYR A 72 -11.99 16.56 -15.78
CA TYR A 72 -11.96 15.16 -15.34
C TYR A 72 -11.03 14.34 -16.24
N GLY A 73 -9.99 13.77 -15.62
CA GLY A 73 -9.10 12.83 -16.28
C GLY A 73 -9.64 11.41 -16.29
N PRO A 74 -8.90 10.46 -16.88
CA PRO A 74 -9.21 9.03 -16.74
C PRO A 74 -9.22 8.63 -15.28
N GLU A 75 -10.26 7.93 -14.82
CA GLU A 75 -10.38 7.45 -13.44
C GLU A 75 -9.19 6.56 -13.04
N GLN A 76 -8.69 5.75 -13.98
CA GLN A 76 -7.56 4.84 -13.78
C GLN A 76 -6.21 5.57 -13.67
N GLY A 77 -6.16 6.84 -14.06
CA GLY A 77 -4.94 7.65 -14.15
C GLY A 77 -4.50 7.93 -15.58
N TYR A 78 -3.73 9.00 -15.75
CA TYR A 78 -3.23 9.41 -17.07
C TYR A 78 -2.20 8.42 -17.63
N ASP A 79 -2.22 8.22 -18.94
CA ASP A 79 -1.32 7.30 -19.65
C ASP A 79 0.15 7.63 -19.44
N PHE A 80 0.51 8.93 -19.38
CA PHE A 80 1.89 9.34 -19.13
C PHE A 80 2.46 8.77 -17.81
N LEU A 81 1.65 8.78 -16.75
CA LEU A 81 2.09 8.25 -15.44
C LEU A 81 2.07 6.72 -15.42
N ARG A 82 0.99 6.09 -15.93
CA ARG A 82 0.89 4.62 -15.96
C ARG A 82 2.02 4.00 -16.78
N LYS A 83 2.37 4.62 -17.92
CA LYS A 83 3.52 4.23 -18.73
C LYS A 83 4.84 4.40 -17.97
N ALA A 84 5.05 5.55 -17.33
CA ALA A 84 6.25 5.80 -16.54
C ALA A 84 6.42 4.76 -15.41
N ILE A 85 5.33 4.41 -14.72
CA ILE A 85 5.30 3.36 -13.70
C ILE A 85 5.67 2.00 -14.33
N ALA A 86 4.99 1.59 -15.40
CA ALA A 86 5.23 0.30 -16.04
C ALA A 86 6.69 0.15 -16.48
N ASP A 87 7.25 1.19 -17.11
CA ASP A 87 8.61 1.16 -17.64
C ASP A 87 9.68 1.14 -16.52
N ASN A 88 9.47 1.91 -15.43
CA ASN A 88 10.52 2.11 -14.42
C ASN A 88 10.42 1.17 -13.22
N ASP A 89 9.21 0.86 -12.75
CA ASP A 89 9.05 0.02 -11.55
C ASP A 89 9.01 -1.47 -11.89
N PHE A 90 8.65 -1.84 -13.15
CA PHE A 90 8.45 -3.24 -13.54
C PHE A 90 9.34 -3.66 -14.72
N ARG A 91 9.18 -3.10 -15.91
CA ARG A 91 9.92 -3.51 -17.12
C ARG A 91 11.43 -3.36 -16.97
N SER A 92 11.89 -2.31 -16.27
CA SER A 92 13.32 -2.12 -15.96
C SER A 92 13.92 -3.27 -15.14
N ARG A 93 13.08 -4.09 -14.49
CA ARG A 93 13.44 -5.25 -13.67
C ARG A 93 13.11 -6.58 -14.36
N GLY A 94 12.70 -6.53 -15.63
CA GLY A 94 12.31 -7.73 -16.39
C GLY A 94 10.92 -8.27 -16.04
N VAL A 95 10.07 -7.47 -15.42
CA VAL A 95 8.70 -7.81 -15.07
C VAL A 95 7.74 -7.16 -16.07
N GLU A 96 6.89 -7.94 -16.71
CA GLU A 96 5.88 -7.43 -17.63
C GLU A 96 4.59 -7.07 -16.87
N VAL A 97 4.26 -5.78 -16.90
CA VAL A 97 2.98 -5.22 -16.42
C VAL A 97 2.44 -4.31 -17.51
N ASP A 98 1.20 -4.54 -17.92
CA ASP A 98 0.52 -3.69 -18.86
C ASP A 98 0.07 -2.38 -18.18
N GLU A 99 0.09 -1.28 -18.92
CA GLU A 99 -0.30 0.03 -18.40
C GLU A 99 -1.76 0.06 -17.91
N ASP A 100 -2.64 -0.75 -18.50
CA ASP A 100 -4.04 -0.85 -18.13
C ASP A 100 -4.28 -1.79 -16.92
N GLU A 101 -3.25 -2.47 -16.42
CA GLU A 101 -3.29 -3.18 -15.13
C GLU A 101 -2.94 -2.27 -13.94
N ILE A 102 -2.51 -1.02 -14.22
CA ILE A 102 -2.11 -0.03 -13.22
C ILE A 102 -3.25 0.94 -12.96
N PHE A 103 -3.66 1.06 -11.70
CA PHE A 103 -4.72 1.96 -11.24
C PHE A 103 -4.15 3.00 -10.28
N VAL A 104 -4.03 4.24 -10.76
CA VAL A 104 -3.50 5.36 -9.96
C VAL A 104 -4.52 5.81 -8.94
N SER A 105 -4.07 6.06 -7.71
CA SER A 105 -4.92 6.41 -6.56
C SER A 105 -4.31 7.55 -5.74
N ASP A 106 -4.97 7.88 -4.63
CA ASP A 106 -4.49 8.85 -3.63
C ASP A 106 -3.61 8.22 -2.55
N GLY A 107 -3.18 6.97 -2.74
CA GLY A 107 -2.21 6.29 -1.88
C GLY A 107 -2.59 4.88 -1.44
N ALA A 108 -1.59 4.06 -1.12
CA ALA A 108 -1.76 2.66 -0.76
C ALA A 108 -2.68 2.43 0.45
N LYS A 109 -2.83 3.42 1.35
CA LYS A 109 -3.75 3.29 2.49
C LYS A 109 -5.22 3.20 2.04
N SER A 110 -5.66 4.07 1.13
CA SER A 110 -6.99 4.00 0.56
C SER A 110 -7.15 2.77 -0.32
N ASP A 111 -6.12 2.40 -1.09
CA ASP A 111 -6.16 1.19 -1.90
C ASP A 111 -6.33 -0.06 -1.05
N SER A 112 -5.54 -0.22 0.03
CA SER A 112 -5.66 -1.36 0.93
C SER A 112 -7.03 -1.44 1.63
N GLY A 113 -7.64 -0.30 1.92
CA GLY A 113 -8.99 -0.24 2.47
C GLY A 113 -10.09 -0.52 1.46
N ASN A 114 -9.84 -0.18 0.20
CA ASN A 114 -10.84 -0.27 -0.87
C ASN A 114 -10.80 -1.60 -1.62
N ILE A 115 -9.62 -2.20 -1.81
CA ILE A 115 -9.45 -3.42 -2.61
C ILE A 115 -10.28 -4.59 -2.07
N GLN A 116 -10.46 -4.66 -0.78
CA GLN A 116 -11.22 -5.71 -0.13
C GLN A 116 -12.73 -5.69 -0.49
N GLU A 117 -13.25 -4.59 -1.07
CA GLU A 117 -14.67 -4.49 -1.47
C GLU A 117 -15.01 -5.37 -2.67
N ILE A 118 -14.03 -5.82 -3.46
CA ILE A 118 -14.27 -6.74 -4.57
C ILE A 118 -14.37 -8.20 -4.14
N PHE A 119 -14.16 -8.50 -2.87
CA PHE A 119 -14.22 -9.84 -2.30
C PHE A 119 -15.46 -10.02 -1.41
N GLY A 120 -16.02 -11.22 -1.42
CA GLY A 120 -17.13 -11.60 -0.55
C GLY A 120 -16.80 -11.49 0.94
N THR A 121 -17.81 -11.35 1.76
CA THR A 121 -17.65 -11.24 3.23
C THR A 121 -17.31 -12.56 3.91
N GLU A 122 -17.46 -13.68 3.20
CA GLU A 122 -17.16 -15.03 3.70
C GLU A 122 -15.67 -15.37 3.65
N ASN A 123 -14.87 -14.55 2.93
CA ASN A 123 -13.45 -14.82 2.78
C ASN A 123 -12.71 -14.72 4.12
N LYS A 124 -11.90 -15.72 4.42
CA LYS A 124 -10.97 -15.73 5.56
C LYS A 124 -9.73 -14.90 5.27
N VAL A 125 -9.33 -14.09 6.22
CA VAL A 125 -8.23 -13.15 6.07
C VAL A 125 -7.06 -13.55 6.93
N ALA A 126 -5.85 -13.60 6.35
CA ALA A 126 -4.60 -13.75 7.09
C ALA A 126 -3.78 -12.47 7.06
N VAL A 127 -3.18 -12.13 8.21
CA VAL A 127 -2.29 -10.96 8.37
C VAL A 127 -1.06 -11.33 9.18
N CYS A 128 0.05 -10.64 8.96
CA CYS A 128 1.20 -10.72 9.86
C CYS A 128 0.84 -10.19 11.25
N ASP A 129 1.53 -10.63 12.29
CA ASP A 129 1.40 -10.10 13.64
C ASP A 129 2.81 -9.84 14.24
N PRO A 130 3.20 -8.56 14.46
CA PRO A 130 2.42 -7.33 14.31
C PRO A 130 2.13 -6.92 12.86
N VAL A 131 1.04 -6.15 12.69
CA VAL A 131 0.51 -5.77 11.38
C VAL A 131 0.20 -4.26 11.29
N TYR A 132 0.21 -3.73 10.08
CA TYR A 132 -0.35 -2.40 9.82
C TYR A 132 -1.87 -2.43 10.06
N PRO A 133 -2.41 -1.63 11.01
CA PRO A 133 -3.80 -1.77 11.49
C PRO A 133 -4.88 -1.69 10.42
N VAL A 134 -4.59 -0.99 9.31
CA VAL A 134 -5.56 -0.79 8.21
C VAL A 134 -6.06 -2.10 7.65
N TYR A 135 -5.21 -3.13 7.54
CA TYR A 135 -5.62 -4.42 6.96
C TYR A 135 -6.67 -5.12 7.84
N VAL A 136 -6.50 -5.07 9.16
CA VAL A 136 -7.49 -5.62 10.10
C VAL A 136 -8.74 -4.75 10.14
N ASP A 137 -8.58 -3.44 10.41
CA ASP A 137 -9.70 -2.52 10.61
C ASP A 137 -10.67 -2.48 9.42
N THR A 138 -10.15 -2.48 8.19
CA THR A 138 -10.99 -2.46 6.99
C THR A 138 -11.76 -3.76 6.78
N ASN A 139 -11.17 -4.91 7.14
CA ASN A 139 -11.86 -6.19 7.12
C ASN A 139 -12.88 -6.31 8.26
N VAL A 140 -12.64 -5.69 9.43
CA VAL A 140 -13.66 -5.55 10.49
C VAL A 140 -14.86 -4.75 9.98
N MET A 141 -14.60 -3.57 9.37
CA MET A 141 -15.66 -2.72 8.79
C MET A 141 -16.50 -3.47 7.75
N ALA A 142 -15.87 -4.36 6.97
CA ALA A 142 -16.53 -5.21 5.99
C ALA A 142 -17.28 -6.41 6.58
N GLY A 143 -17.01 -6.77 7.84
CA GLY A 143 -17.68 -7.88 8.52
C GLY A 143 -17.04 -9.25 8.37
N ARG A 144 -15.75 -9.34 7.95
CA ARG A 144 -15.03 -10.62 7.72
C ARG A 144 -14.36 -11.21 8.95
N THR A 145 -14.28 -10.47 10.06
CA THR A 145 -13.35 -10.80 11.16
C THR A 145 -13.97 -11.50 12.34
N GLY A 146 -15.25 -11.78 12.33
CA GLY A 146 -15.93 -12.32 13.52
C GLY A 146 -16.01 -11.30 14.65
N ASP A 147 -15.97 -11.77 15.89
CA ASP A 147 -16.07 -10.94 17.09
C ASP A 147 -14.68 -10.66 17.70
N TYR A 148 -14.59 -9.52 18.41
CA TYR A 148 -13.36 -9.15 19.11
C TYR A 148 -13.21 -9.93 20.41
N ASN A 149 -12.12 -10.67 20.53
CA ASN A 149 -11.74 -11.45 21.69
C ASN A 149 -10.90 -10.60 22.67
N LYS A 150 -11.55 -10.14 23.75
CA LYS A 150 -10.89 -9.28 24.74
C LYS A 150 -9.72 -9.97 25.48
N LYS A 151 -9.69 -11.30 25.55
CA LYS A 151 -8.64 -12.04 26.23
C LYS A 151 -7.36 -12.11 25.42
N ASN A 152 -7.51 -12.29 24.13
CA ASN A 152 -6.40 -12.42 23.17
C ASN A 152 -6.08 -11.09 22.48
N GLU A 153 -6.92 -10.06 22.70
CA GLU A 153 -6.81 -8.74 22.07
C GLU A 153 -6.79 -8.78 20.52
N ASN A 154 -7.55 -9.73 19.95
CA ASN A 154 -7.61 -9.97 18.51
C ASN A 154 -9.04 -10.29 18.04
N PHE A 155 -9.24 -10.48 16.73
CA PHE A 155 -10.52 -10.91 16.14
C PHE A 155 -10.48 -12.39 15.83
N ASP A 156 -11.47 -13.15 16.32
CA ASP A 156 -11.51 -14.62 16.24
C ASP A 156 -11.57 -15.16 14.79
N GLY A 157 -12.04 -14.36 13.82
CA GLY A 157 -12.15 -14.75 12.41
C GLY A 157 -10.96 -14.33 11.54
N VAL A 158 -9.88 -13.82 12.16
CA VAL A 158 -8.64 -13.44 11.45
C VAL A 158 -7.53 -14.42 11.78
N ILE A 159 -6.81 -14.88 10.77
CA ILE A 159 -5.62 -15.71 10.93
C ILE A 159 -4.43 -14.78 11.15
N TYR A 160 -3.90 -14.74 12.37
CA TYR A 160 -2.72 -13.98 12.71
C TYR A 160 -1.47 -14.84 12.53
N MET A 161 -0.54 -14.38 11.72
CA MET A 161 0.71 -15.07 11.41
C MET A 161 1.86 -14.42 12.21
N PRO A 162 2.37 -15.07 13.28
CA PRO A 162 3.35 -14.44 14.17
C PRO A 162 4.66 -14.11 13.44
N CYS A 163 5.11 -12.85 13.61
CA CYS A 163 6.40 -12.34 13.11
C CYS A 163 7.26 -11.98 14.32
N LEU A 164 8.01 -12.95 14.83
CA LEU A 164 8.77 -12.89 16.07
C LEU A 164 10.27 -12.87 15.78
N GLU A 165 11.09 -12.46 16.76
CA GLU A 165 12.54 -12.55 16.65
C GLU A 165 13.02 -13.98 16.34
N SER A 166 12.38 -14.99 16.92
CA SER A 166 12.71 -16.42 16.73
C SER A 166 12.53 -16.92 15.30
N ASN A 167 11.68 -16.26 14.48
CA ASN A 167 11.49 -16.59 13.05
C ASN A 167 12.00 -15.47 12.11
N GLY A 168 12.87 -14.57 12.63
CA GLY A 168 13.42 -13.46 11.86
C GLY A 168 12.38 -12.42 11.44
N PHE A 169 11.28 -12.31 12.18
CA PHE A 169 10.12 -11.45 11.90
C PHE A 169 9.43 -11.75 10.55
N LEU A 170 9.58 -12.97 10.04
CA LEU A 170 8.90 -13.43 8.83
C LEU A 170 7.79 -14.42 9.20
N PRO A 171 6.60 -14.31 8.60
CA PRO A 171 5.51 -15.25 8.87
C PRO A 171 5.79 -16.61 8.27
N GLU A 172 5.34 -17.66 8.94
CA GLU A 172 5.26 -19.01 8.40
C GLU A 172 3.94 -19.21 7.65
N LEU A 173 3.92 -20.15 6.71
CA LEU A 173 2.70 -20.52 5.99
C LEU A 173 1.63 -20.99 6.99
N PRO A 174 0.40 -20.48 6.92
CA PRO A 174 -0.64 -20.80 7.89
C PRO A 174 -1.14 -22.23 7.74
N VAL A 175 -1.51 -22.86 8.87
CA VAL A 175 -2.09 -24.21 8.89
C VAL A 175 -3.53 -24.19 8.35
N GLU A 176 -4.29 -23.16 8.72
CA GLU A 176 -5.62 -22.92 8.18
C GLU A 176 -5.50 -22.10 6.89
N THR A 177 -6.13 -22.57 5.81
CA THR A 177 -6.06 -21.89 4.51
C THR A 177 -6.87 -20.60 4.51
N PRO A 178 -6.22 -19.42 4.32
CA PRO A 178 -6.92 -18.16 4.10
C PRO A 178 -7.32 -17.99 2.64
N ASP A 179 -8.36 -17.19 2.41
CA ASP A 179 -8.74 -16.74 1.06
C ASP A 179 -7.97 -15.49 0.65
N LEU A 180 -7.76 -14.57 1.61
CA LEU A 180 -7.01 -13.32 1.42
C LEU A 180 -5.80 -13.27 2.35
N ILE A 181 -4.62 -13.00 1.80
CA ILE A 181 -3.35 -12.94 2.53
C ILE A 181 -2.76 -11.54 2.37
N TYR A 182 -2.66 -10.79 3.47
CA TYR A 182 -1.97 -9.50 3.46
C TYR A 182 -0.49 -9.69 3.82
N LEU A 183 0.39 -9.35 2.89
CA LEU A 183 1.84 -9.31 3.09
C LEU A 183 2.36 -7.90 2.84
N CYS A 184 3.24 -7.41 3.69
CA CYS A 184 3.91 -6.12 3.52
C CYS A 184 5.41 -6.34 3.67
N PHE A 185 6.19 -6.11 2.59
CA PHE A 185 7.64 -6.23 2.66
C PHE A 185 8.32 -5.17 1.78
N PRO A 186 9.30 -4.41 2.35
CA PRO A 186 9.66 -4.39 3.78
C PRO A 186 8.49 -4.09 4.70
N ASN A 187 8.43 -4.79 5.86
CA ASN A 187 7.24 -4.82 6.70
C ASN A 187 7.08 -3.55 7.55
N ASN A 188 5.83 -3.12 7.70
CA ASN A 188 5.40 -2.18 8.73
C ASN A 188 4.62 -2.95 9.80
N PRO A 189 5.12 -3.08 11.09
CA PRO A 189 6.10 -2.18 11.70
C PRO A 189 7.52 -2.74 11.86
N SER A 190 7.80 -4.02 11.58
CA SER A 190 9.06 -4.67 11.98
C SER A 190 10.29 -4.24 11.15
N GLY A 191 10.09 -3.73 9.92
CA GLY A 191 11.17 -3.44 8.97
C GLY A 191 11.76 -4.68 8.30
N ALA A 192 11.27 -5.89 8.60
CA ALA A 192 11.76 -7.12 8.01
C ALA A 192 11.52 -7.13 6.48
N ALA A 193 12.49 -7.64 5.74
CA ALA A 193 12.41 -7.88 4.31
C ALA A 193 12.37 -9.39 4.03
N ILE A 194 11.70 -9.79 2.94
CA ILE A 194 11.57 -11.19 2.55
C ILE A 194 12.42 -11.46 1.31
N THR A 195 13.16 -12.57 1.30
CA THR A 195 13.92 -12.98 0.12
C THR A 195 13.01 -13.47 -0.99
N LYS A 196 13.50 -13.44 -2.23
CA LYS A 196 12.75 -13.92 -3.39
C LYS A 196 12.30 -15.37 -3.22
N ASP A 197 13.18 -16.25 -2.74
CA ASP A 197 12.85 -17.66 -2.54
C ASP A 197 11.71 -17.84 -1.51
N LYS A 198 11.76 -17.09 -0.42
CA LYS A 198 10.69 -17.12 0.58
C LYS A 198 9.39 -16.51 0.10
N LEU A 199 9.44 -15.46 -0.71
CA LEU A 199 8.24 -14.88 -1.33
C LEU A 199 7.64 -15.83 -2.38
N GLN A 200 8.49 -16.59 -3.09
CA GLN A 200 8.04 -17.64 -4.01
C GLN A 200 7.22 -18.73 -3.30
N GLU A 201 7.64 -19.16 -2.09
CA GLU A 201 6.85 -20.12 -1.28
C GLU A 201 5.41 -19.61 -1.03
N TRP A 202 5.24 -18.31 -0.80
CA TRP A 202 3.92 -17.69 -0.63
C TRP A 202 3.11 -17.66 -1.93
N VAL A 203 3.76 -17.38 -3.06
CA VAL A 203 3.11 -17.38 -4.37
C VAL A 203 2.65 -18.79 -4.74
N ASP A 204 3.51 -19.78 -4.53
CA ASP A 204 3.18 -21.19 -4.78
C ASP A 204 2.00 -21.63 -3.89
N TYR A 205 2.08 -21.34 -2.58
CA TYR A 205 1.00 -21.62 -1.64
C TYR A 205 -0.33 -20.99 -2.05
N ALA A 206 -0.31 -19.71 -2.46
CA ALA A 206 -1.52 -19.01 -2.86
C ALA A 206 -2.14 -19.60 -4.13
N ASN A 207 -1.31 -19.99 -5.10
CA ASN A 207 -1.78 -20.66 -6.32
C ASN A 207 -2.34 -22.06 -6.05
N GLU A 208 -1.67 -22.85 -5.20
CA GLU A 208 -2.13 -24.18 -4.82
C GLU A 208 -3.47 -24.16 -4.09
N ASN A 209 -3.72 -23.15 -3.28
CA ASN A 209 -4.91 -23.04 -2.45
C ASN A 209 -6.01 -22.15 -3.04
N GLY A 210 -5.75 -21.45 -4.15
CA GLY A 210 -6.68 -20.50 -4.74
C GLY A 210 -6.79 -19.18 -3.95
N SER A 211 -5.89 -18.92 -3.01
CA SER A 211 -5.84 -17.68 -2.23
C SER A 211 -5.44 -16.47 -3.08
N VAL A 212 -5.70 -15.26 -2.59
CA VAL A 212 -5.23 -14.01 -3.19
C VAL A 212 -4.31 -13.29 -2.22
N ILE A 213 -3.09 -12.98 -2.66
CA ILE A 213 -2.15 -12.15 -1.92
C ILE A 213 -2.41 -10.68 -2.23
N ILE A 214 -2.60 -9.86 -1.20
CA ILE A 214 -2.56 -8.39 -1.26
C ILE A 214 -1.19 -7.99 -0.74
N TYR A 215 -0.30 -7.67 -1.68
CA TYR A 215 1.11 -7.38 -1.40
C TYR A 215 1.34 -5.88 -1.32
N ASP A 216 1.66 -5.37 -0.13
CA ASP A 216 1.96 -3.96 0.09
C ASP A 216 3.48 -3.72 0.00
N ALA A 217 3.90 -3.09 -1.10
CA ALA A 217 5.29 -2.75 -1.39
C ALA A 217 5.60 -1.25 -1.16
N ALA A 218 4.89 -0.60 -0.23
CA ALA A 218 5.06 0.83 0.04
C ALA A 218 6.48 1.25 0.45
N TYR A 219 7.30 0.32 0.91
CA TYR A 219 8.68 0.55 1.37
C TYR A 219 9.75 -0.02 0.43
N GLU A 220 9.39 -0.46 -0.79
CA GLU A 220 10.31 -1.11 -1.73
C GLU A 220 11.56 -0.27 -2.06
N ALA A 221 11.44 1.06 -2.06
CA ALA A 221 12.56 1.96 -2.35
C ALA A 221 13.73 1.88 -1.35
N TYR A 222 13.50 1.28 -0.19
CA TYR A 222 14.53 1.08 0.85
C TYR A 222 15.23 -0.28 0.77
N ILE A 223 14.87 -1.13 -0.19
CA ILE A 223 15.53 -2.41 -0.43
C ILE A 223 16.93 -2.16 -1.02
N THR A 224 17.94 -2.75 -0.39
CA THR A 224 19.36 -2.66 -0.80
C THR A 224 19.97 -4.01 -1.13
N GLU A 225 19.35 -5.10 -0.70
CA GLU A 225 19.80 -6.46 -0.88
C GLU A 225 19.35 -7.02 -2.24
N GLU A 226 20.28 -7.62 -2.98
CA GLU A 226 20.02 -8.16 -4.34
C GLU A 226 19.03 -9.33 -4.37
N ASN A 227 18.91 -10.08 -3.26
CA ASN A 227 18.02 -11.25 -3.16
C ASN A 227 16.62 -10.90 -2.63
N VAL A 228 16.34 -9.63 -2.37
CA VAL A 228 15.04 -9.14 -1.94
C VAL A 228 14.31 -8.53 -3.14
N PRO A 229 13.15 -9.06 -3.54
CA PRO A 229 12.44 -8.55 -4.72
C PRO A 229 11.80 -7.20 -4.42
N HIS A 230 11.78 -6.32 -5.41
CA HIS A 230 11.10 -5.02 -5.36
C HIS A 230 9.61 -5.13 -5.73
N SER A 231 9.22 -6.22 -6.36
CA SER A 231 7.84 -6.52 -6.73
C SER A 231 7.56 -8.00 -6.52
N ILE A 232 6.33 -8.34 -6.09
CA ILE A 232 5.91 -9.73 -6.01
C ILE A 232 5.90 -10.39 -7.40
N TYR A 233 5.73 -9.60 -8.47
CA TYR A 233 5.73 -10.12 -9.84
C TYR A 233 7.12 -10.54 -10.35
N GLU A 234 8.17 -10.37 -9.57
CA GLU A 234 9.46 -11.02 -9.81
C GLU A 234 9.44 -12.53 -9.46
N CYS A 235 8.38 -12.99 -8.76
CA CYS A 235 8.14 -14.40 -8.47
C CYS A 235 7.30 -15.03 -9.58
N GLU A 236 7.65 -16.27 -9.95
CA GLU A 236 6.91 -17.02 -10.98
C GLU A 236 5.49 -17.34 -10.52
N GLY A 237 4.49 -17.11 -11.37
CA GLY A 237 3.07 -17.36 -11.04
C GLY A 237 2.40 -16.28 -10.18
N ALA A 238 3.09 -15.21 -9.77
CA ALA A 238 2.48 -14.16 -8.94
C ALA A 238 1.31 -13.43 -9.63
N ARG A 239 1.35 -13.29 -10.96
CA ARG A 239 0.27 -12.65 -11.73
C ARG A 239 -1.08 -13.35 -11.62
N THR A 240 -1.10 -14.63 -11.26
CA THR A 240 -2.32 -15.42 -11.10
C THR A 240 -2.86 -15.47 -9.67
N CYS A 241 -2.14 -14.89 -8.70
CA CYS A 241 -2.56 -14.93 -7.30
C CYS A 241 -2.32 -13.63 -6.50
N ALA A 242 -1.69 -12.59 -7.07
CA ALA A 242 -1.34 -11.41 -6.30
C ALA A 242 -1.85 -10.09 -6.91
N ILE A 243 -2.26 -9.19 -6.02
CA ILE A 243 -2.51 -7.76 -6.25
C ILE A 243 -1.41 -6.99 -5.52
N GLU A 244 -0.74 -6.05 -6.20
CA GLU A 244 0.33 -5.26 -5.59
C GLU A 244 -0.12 -3.81 -5.34
N LEU A 245 0.13 -3.32 -4.12
CA LEU A 245 -0.11 -1.94 -3.71
C LEU A 245 1.20 -1.17 -3.64
N ARG A 246 1.23 0.02 -4.20
CA ARG A 246 2.41 0.90 -4.26
C ARG A 246 2.10 2.31 -3.76
N SER A 247 3.11 2.99 -3.26
CA SER A 247 2.96 4.32 -2.67
C SER A 247 4.11 5.23 -3.02
N PHE A 248 3.81 6.45 -3.45
CA PHE A 248 4.78 7.53 -3.57
C PHE A 248 5.07 8.21 -2.22
N SER A 249 4.36 7.84 -1.15
CA SER A 249 4.51 8.46 0.18
C SER A 249 5.92 8.31 0.73
N LYS A 250 6.57 7.15 0.54
CA LYS A 250 7.84 6.84 1.17
C LYS A 250 9.04 7.03 0.23
N ASN A 251 8.91 6.64 -1.02
CA ASN A 251 9.97 6.79 -2.01
C ASN A 251 10.17 8.25 -2.48
N ALA A 252 9.07 9.03 -2.58
CA ALA A 252 9.08 10.39 -3.15
C ALA A 252 8.61 11.48 -2.19
N GLY A 253 8.31 11.14 -0.92
CA GLY A 253 7.89 12.12 0.07
C GLY A 253 6.43 12.60 -0.05
N PHE A 254 5.57 11.88 -0.78
CA PHE A 254 4.19 12.31 -1.08
C PHE A 254 3.21 12.08 0.07
N THR A 255 3.67 12.10 1.31
CA THR A 255 2.80 11.91 2.49
C THR A 255 1.71 12.98 2.60
N GLY A 256 2.00 14.22 2.17
CA GLY A 256 1.07 15.34 2.19
C GLY A 256 0.34 15.58 0.86
N VAL A 257 0.92 15.18 -0.27
CA VAL A 257 0.34 15.45 -1.60
C VAL A 257 -0.47 14.29 -2.18
N ARG A 258 -0.33 13.11 -1.64
CA ARG A 258 -1.11 11.89 -1.86
C ARG A 258 -1.04 11.32 -3.28
N LEU A 259 -0.28 10.25 -3.46
CA LEU A 259 -0.26 9.46 -4.69
C LEU A 259 0.13 8.02 -4.38
N GLY A 260 -0.50 7.08 -5.04
CA GLY A 260 -0.20 5.66 -5.03
C GLY A 260 -0.76 4.98 -6.26
N PHE A 261 -0.60 3.68 -6.33
CA PHE A 261 -1.24 2.88 -7.36
C PHE A 261 -1.39 1.42 -6.93
N THR A 262 -2.34 0.76 -7.56
CA THR A 262 -2.56 -0.69 -7.43
C THR A 262 -2.31 -1.34 -8.77
N VAL A 263 -1.64 -2.49 -8.78
CA VAL A 263 -1.53 -3.35 -9.95
C VAL A 263 -2.44 -4.56 -9.76
N VAL A 264 -3.38 -4.74 -10.68
CA VAL A 264 -4.30 -5.89 -10.70
C VAL A 264 -4.15 -6.60 -12.04
N PRO A 265 -3.43 -7.74 -12.08
CA PRO A 265 -3.21 -8.47 -13.32
C PRO A 265 -4.51 -9.01 -13.93
N LYS A 266 -4.60 -8.96 -15.25
CA LYS A 266 -5.72 -9.56 -16.00
C LYS A 266 -5.77 -11.08 -15.86
N ASP A 267 -4.62 -11.70 -15.59
CA ASP A 267 -4.50 -13.14 -15.41
C ASP A 267 -5.04 -13.62 -14.04
N LEU A 268 -5.29 -12.70 -13.11
CA LEU A 268 -5.83 -13.00 -11.79
C LEU A 268 -7.34 -13.24 -11.86
N VAL A 269 -7.73 -14.50 -12.02
CA VAL A 269 -9.12 -14.93 -12.17
C VAL A 269 -9.56 -15.74 -10.95
N ARG A 270 -10.75 -15.44 -10.39
CA ARG A 270 -11.40 -16.23 -9.35
C ARG A 270 -12.86 -16.47 -9.74
N GLU A 271 -13.33 -17.70 -9.58
CA GLU A 271 -14.71 -18.09 -9.93
C GLU A 271 -15.10 -17.74 -11.39
N GLY A 272 -14.12 -17.73 -12.30
CA GLY A 272 -14.34 -17.37 -13.71
C GLY A 272 -14.43 -15.88 -13.99
N VAL A 273 -14.14 -15.02 -12.99
CA VAL A 273 -14.16 -13.55 -13.12
C VAL A 273 -12.75 -13.00 -12.94
N ALA A 274 -12.31 -12.14 -13.84
CA ALA A 274 -11.06 -11.40 -13.69
C ALA A 274 -11.22 -10.34 -12.58
N LEU A 275 -10.34 -10.37 -11.57
CA LEU A 275 -10.37 -9.38 -10.48
C LEU A 275 -10.03 -7.97 -10.99
N HIS A 276 -9.27 -7.88 -12.07
CA HIS A 276 -9.03 -6.65 -12.81
C HIS A 276 -10.34 -5.93 -13.17
N ASP A 277 -11.30 -6.65 -13.74
CA ASP A 277 -12.58 -6.05 -14.20
C ASP A 277 -13.45 -5.60 -13.01
N LEU A 278 -13.43 -6.35 -11.91
CA LEU A 278 -14.11 -5.96 -10.68
C LEU A 278 -13.48 -4.69 -10.09
N TRP A 279 -12.15 -4.63 -10.04
CA TRP A 279 -11.45 -3.46 -9.53
C TRP A 279 -11.65 -2.24 -10.44
N ALA A 280 -11.54 -2.41 -11.77
CA ALA A 280 -11.81 -1.35 -12.73
C ALA A 280 -13.23 -0.78 -12.56
N ARG A 281 -14.23 -1.66 -12.39
CA ARG A 281 -15.61 -1.25 -12.14
C ARG A 281 -15.77 -0.49 -10.83
N ARG A 282 -15.17 -1.01 -9.74
CA ARG A 282 -15.18 -0.35 -8.43
C ARG A 282 -14.50 1.01 -8.49
N HIS A 283 -13.31 1.06 -9.07
CA HIS A 283 -12.49 2.26 -9.19
C HIS A 283 -13.23 3.35 -9.96
N GLY A 284 -13.66 3.07 -11.18
CA GLY A 284 -14.40 4.03 -12.02
C GLY A 284 -15.79 4.41 -11.48
N THR A 285 -16.35 3.67 -10.51
CA THR A 285 -17.64 4.03 -9.88
C THR A 285 -17.47 4.95 -8.67
N LYS A 286 -16.38 4.78 -7.90
CA LYS A 286 -16.20 5.42 -6.58
C LYS A 286 -15.05 6.43 -6.54
N PHE A 287 -14.28 6.58 -7.62
CA PHE A 287 -13.10 7.43 -7.66
C PHE A 287 -12.96 8.13 -9.01
N ASN A 288 -12.81 9.46 -9.01
CA ASN A 288 -12.69 10.29 -10.22
C ASN A 288 -11.23 10.51 -10.68
N GLY A 289 -10.30 9.71 -10.19
CA GLY A 289 -8.88 9.84 -10.49
C GLY A 289 -8.11 10.77 -9.53
N ALA A 290 -6.81 10.57 -9.44
CA ALA A 290 -5.92 11.47 -8.73
C ALA A 290 -5.77 12.81 -9.48
N PRO A 291 -5.49 13.92 -8.79
CA PRO A 291 -5.37 15.23 -9.44
C PRO A 291 -4.28 15.24 -10.53
N TYR A 292 -4.54 15.90 -11.66
CA TYR A 292 -3.60 16.06 -12.77
C TYR A 292 -2.22 16.56 -12.32
N ILE A 293 -2.22 17.62 -11.48
CA ILE A 293 -1.00 18.25 -10.96
C ILE A 293 -0.13 17.22 -10.20
N ILE A 294 -0.78 16.36 -9.41
CA ILE A 294 -0.07 15.35 -8.61
C ILE A 294 0.41 14.18 -9.48
N GLN A 295 -0.32 13.83 -10.52
CA GLN A 295 0.14 12.81 -11.47
C GLN A 295 1.33 13.30 -12.30
N ARG A 296 1.42 14.59 -12.68
CA ARG A 296 2.62 15.19 -13.29
C ARG A 296 3.81 15.19 -12.34
N ALA A 297 3.56 15.48 -11.06
CA ALA A 297 4.57 15.35 -10.01
C ALA A 297 5.08 13.90 -9.88
N GLY A 298 4.17 12.93 -9.97
CA GLY A 298 4.49 11.49 -9.97
C GLY A 298 5.32 11.06 -11.18
N GLU A 299 5.01 11.57 -12.37
CA GLU A 299 5.80 11.33 -13.59
C GLU A 299 7.24 11.85 -13.43
N ALA A 300 7.42 13.03 -12.82
CA ALA A 300 8.74 13.63 -12.59
C ALA A 300 9.64 12.79 -11.67
N VAL A 301 9.07 11.95 -10.83
CA VAL A 301 9.82 10.97 -10.00
C VAL A 301 10.69 10.05 -10.88
N TYR A 302 10.22 9.72 -12.07
CA TYR A 302 10.87 8.81 -13.00
C TYR A 302 11.80 9.50 -14.01
N SER A 303 11.88 10.83 -14.01
CA SER A 303 12.88 11.55 -14.82
C SER A 303 14.29 11.24 -14.30
N GLU A 304 15.33 11.42 -15.12
CA GLU A 304 16.71 11.21 -14.71
C GLU A 304 17.09 12.09 -13.52
N GLU A 305 16.64 13.35 -13.52
CA GLU A 305 16.85 14.27 -12.40
C GLU A 305 16.08 13.86 -11.15
N GLY A 306 14.79 13.50 -11.29
CA GLY A 306 13.96 13.01 -10.20
C GLY A 306 14.55 11.78 -9.53
N LYS A 307 14.95 10.77 -10.31
CA LYS A 307 15.61 9.55 -9.80
C LYS A 307 16.88 9.87 -9.02
N ALA A 308 17.74 10.78 -9.54
CA ALA A 308 18.96 11.16 -8.87
C ALA A 308 18.70 11.83 -7.52
N GLN A 309 17.77 12.79 -7.47
CA GLN A 309 17.39 13.51 -6.26
C GLN A 309 16.74 12.59 -5.22
N LEU A 310 15.88 11.67 -5.64
CA LEU A 310 15.22 10.72 -4.73
C LEU A 310 16.19 9.65 -4.21
N LYS A 311 17.15 9.22 -5.02
CA LYS A 311 18.22 8.33 -4.55
C LYS A 311 19.02 8.95 -3.40
N GLU A 312 19.31 10.25 -3.46
CA GLU A 312 19.96 10.97 -2.36
C GLU A 312 19.09 11.03 -1.10
N GLN A 313 17.77 11.22 -1.25
CA GLN A 313 16.85 11.21 -0.13
C GLN A 313 16.74 9.84 0.54
N VAL A 314 16.62 8.76 -0.25
CA VAL A 314 16.62 7.38 0.26
C VAL A 314 17.94 7.09 0.99
N ALA A 315 19.08 7.46 0.41
CA ALA A 315 20.39 7.28 1.04
C ALA A 315 20.49 8.02 2.38
N TYR A 316 19.88 9.20 2.49
CA TYR A 316 19.81 9.94 3.76
C TYR A 316 19.04 9.15 4.83
N TYR A 317 17.88 8.57 4.50
CA TYR A 317 17.10 7.77 5.45
C TYR A 317 17.83 6.47 5.83
N MET A 318 18.40 5.77 4.86
CA MET A 318 19.16 4.53 5.11
C MET A 318 20.37 4.76 6.00
N LYS A 319 21.06 5.91 5.84
CA LYS A 319 22.16 6.30 6.74
C LYS A 319 21.71 6.55 8.18
N ASN A 320 20.47 7.00 8.38
CA ASN A 320 19.94 7.23 9.73
C ASN A 320 19.44 5.93 10.39
N ALA A 321 19.22 4.88 9.62
CA ALA A 321 18.79 3.56 10.10
C ALA A 321 19.98 2.68 10.57
N SER A 322 21.22 3.03 10.18
CA SER A 322 22.46 2.37 10.59
C SER A 322 23.07 3.06 11.82
#